data_492aea64c7c6ab660fd469e1745efa10
#
_entry.id   492aea64c7c6ab660fd469e1745efa10
#
_cell.length_a   1.000
_cell.length_b   1.000
_cell.length_c   1.000
_cell.angle_alpha   90.00
_cell.angle_beta   90.00
_cell.angle_gamma   90.00
#
_symmetry.space_group_name_H-M   'P 1'
#
loop_
_entity.id
_entity.type
_entity.pdbx_description
1 polymer ?
#
loop_
_entity_poly.entity_id
_entity_poly.type
_entity_poly.pdbx_seq_one_letter_code
_entity_poly.pdbx_strand_id
1 'polypeptide(L)'
;QVPSAIFTEKDWIKNRNSEARTHFLSFPKMDELNGSVGARDYITWGEENNIHKGYKCRIRDEWQIVPSQRISDALFIRRNNKYPKLIINEAKAFTTDTMHRVTIKEKVNINALTASYYNSLSFAFAEICGRSHGGGVLELMPNEVEKILLPYNEKNAELLPIIDKMIRE
;
A
#
# COMPACT_ATOMS: atom_id res chain seq x y z
N GLN A 1 1.02 -9.89 -3.62
CA GLN A 1 1.80 -10.26 -2.45
C GLN A 1 3.01 -9.34 -2.34
N VAL A 2 3.40 -8.97 -1.12
CA VAL A 2 4.59 -8.15 -0.87
C VAL A 2 5.51 -8.94 0.07
N PRO A 3 6.50 -9.62 -0.50
CA PRO A 3 7.33 -10.57 0.24
C PRO A 3 8.54 -9.94 0.95
N SER A 4 8.69 -8.60 0.94
CA SER A 4 9.98 -7.92 1.11
C SER A 4 9.87 -6.65 1.94
N ALA A 5 11.00 -6.05 2.34
CA ALA A 5 11.08 -4.70 2.87
C ALA A 5 11.16 -3.64 1.75
N ILE A 6 11.51 -4.05 0.53
CA ILE A 6 11.55 -3.22 -0.67
C ILE A 6 10.70 -3.88 -1.74
N PHE A 7 9.63 -3.22 -2.18
CA PHE A 7 8.79 -3.70 -3.27
C PHE A 7 9.27 -3.13 -4.59
N THR A 8 9.92 -3.96 -5.38
CA THR A 8 10.57 -3.59 -6.64
C THR A 8 9.67 -3.85 -7.85
N GLU A 9 10.04 -3.31 -9.02
CA GLU A 9 9.40 -3.64 -10.29
C GLU A 9 9.44 -5.15 -10.59
N LYS A 10 10.53 -5.83 -10.23
CA LYS A 10 10.63 -7.30 -10.38
C LYS A 10 9.56 -8.02 -9.55
N ASP A 11 9.27 -7.56 -8.35
CA ASP A 11 8.22 -8.12 -7.50
C ASP A 11 6.84 -7.87 -8.12
N TRP A 12 6.61 -6.69 -8.71
CA TRP A 12 5.39 -6.38 -9.43
C TRP A 12 5.21 -7.28 -10.67
N ILE A 13 6.27 -7.47 -11.48
CA ILE A 13 6.25 -8.36 -12.64
C ILE A 13 5.96 -9.80 -12.21
N LYS A 14 6.57 -10.27 -11.12
CA LYS A 14 6.29 -11.59 -10.55
C LYS A 14 4.83 -11.75 -10.17
N ASN A 15 4.25 -10.75 -9.51
CA ASN A 15 2.82 -10.75 -9.16
C ASN A 15 1.94 -10.79 -10.41
N ARG A 16 2.26 -10.02 -11.45
CA ARG A 16 1.54 -10.03 -12.73
C ARG A 16 1.57 -11.41 -13.37
N ASN A 17 2.74 -12.05 -13.39
CA ASN A 17 2.91 -13.37 -13.99
C ASN A 17 2.26 -14.50 -13.18
N SER A 18 1.94 -14.27 -11.91
CA SER A 18 1.17 -15.19 -11.06
C SER A 18 -0.34 -14.93 -11.08
N GLU A 19 -0.85 -14.26 -12.11
CA GLU A 19 -2.27 -13.92 -12.31
C GLU A 19 -2.86 -13.03 -11.19
N ALA A 20 -2.02 -12.40 -10.37
CA ALA A 20 -2.50 -11.43 -9.40
C ALA A 20 -3.07 -10.18 -10.11
N ARG A 21 -4.08 -9.55 -9.52
CA ARG A 21 -4.65 -8.30 -10.04
C ARG A 21 -3.67 -7.15 -9.83
N THR A 22 -2.89 -6.82 -10.85
CA THR A 22 -1.81 -5.82 -10.79
C THR A 22 -2.11 -4.53 -11.54
N HIS A 23 -3.21 -4.48 -12.28
CA HIS A 23 -3.63 -3.29 -13.01
C HIS A 23 -4.75 -2.56 -12.25
N PHE A 24 -4.64 -1.27 -12.23
CA PHE A 24 -5.61 -0.38 -11.64
C PHE A 24 -6.24 0.46 -12.74
N LEU A 25 -7.58 0.41 -12.86
CA LEU A 25 -8.30 1.24 -13.81
C LEU A 25 -8.46 2.64 -13.21
N SER A 26 -7.87 3.62 -13.87
CA SER A 26 -7.99 5.03 -13.53
C SER A 26 -8.67 5.77 -14.67
N PHE A 27 -9.83 6.32 -14.40
CA PHE A 27 -10.58 7.11 -15.38
C PHE A 27 -10.49 8.59 -15.02
N PRO A 28 -10.27 9.48 -16.01
CA PRO A 28 -10.48 10.89 -15.83
C PRO A 28 -11.98 11.20 -15.75
N LYS A 29 -12.34 12.47 -15.63
CA LYS A 29 -13.74 12.91 -15.74
C LYS A 29 -14.31 12.60 -17.13
N MET A 30 -15.63 12.46 -17.19
CA MET A 30 -16.33 12.13 -18.46
C MET A 30 -16.05 13.14 -19.58
N ASP A 31 -15.94 14.41 -19.26
CA ASP A 31 -15.61 15.49 -20.20
C ASP A 31 -14.15 15.44 -20.69
N GLU A 32 -13.26 14.85 -19.91
CA GLU A 32 -11.84 14.66 -20.22
C GLU A 32 -11.55 13.36 -20.98
N LEU A 33 -12.53 12.49 -21.19
CA LEU A 33 -12.40 11.18 -21.89
C LEU A 33 -12.16 11.30 -23.41
N ASN A 34 -11.47 12.32 -23.85
CA ASN A 34 -11.11 12.70 -25.22
C ASN A 34 -11.03 11.52 -26.22
N GLY A 35 -12.19 11.04 -26.70
CA GLY A 35 -12.25 10.03 -27.76
C GLY A 35 -11.92 8.59 -27.38
N SER A 36 -11.65 8.29 -26.11
CA SER A 36 -11.40 6.91 -25.67
C SER A 36 -12.68 6.08 -25.68
N VAL A 37 -12.94 5.41 -26.80
CA VAL A 37 -14.12 4.54 -26.98
C VAL A 37 -14.17 3.46 -25.91
N GLY A 38 -13.08 2.72 -25.70
CA GLY A 38 -13.06 1.62 -24.73
C GLY A 38 -13.31 2.06 -23.28
N ALA A 39 -12.91 3.28 -22.88
CA ALA A 39 -13.22 3.80 -21.56
C ALA A 39 -14.71 4.11 -21.41
N ARG A 40 -15.33 4.71 -22.44
CA ARG A 40 -16.77 4.99 -22.48
C ARG A 40 -17.59 3.70 -22.46
N ASP A 41 -17.21 2.72 -23.26
CA ASP A 41 -17.87 1.42 -23.31
C ASP A 41 -17.82 0.72 -21.97
N TYR A 42 -16.67 0.78 -21.27
CA TYR A 42 -16.54 0.21 -19.94
C TYR A 42 -17.41 0.92 -18.89
N ILE A 43 -17.51 2.25 -18.96
CA ILE A 43 -18.37 3.03 -18.06
C ILE A 43 -19.84 2.69 -18.33
N THR A 44 -20.27 2.69 -19.60
CA THR A 44 -21.63 2.31 -20.00
C THR A 44 -21.97 0.90 -19.54
N TRP A 45 -21.06 -0.06 -19.78
CA TRP A 45 -21.22 -1.42 -19.27
C TRP A 45 -21.39 -1.46 -17.75
N GLY A 46 -20.63 -0.66 -17.01
CA GLY A 46 -20.74 -0.56 -15.55
C GLY A 46 -22.09 -0.03 -15.09
N GLU A 47 -22.67 0.90 -15.84
CA GLU A 47 -24.01 1.46 -15.58
C GLU A 47 -25.12 0.44 -15.89
N GLU A 48 -25.05 -0.22 -17.04
CA GLU A 48 -25.97 -1.28 -17.42
C GLU A 48 -25.98 -2.44 -16.42
N ASN A 49 -24.81 -2.79 -15.85
CA ASN A 49 -24.65 -3.81 -14.85
C ASN A 49 -24.85 -3.33 -13.39
N ASN A 50 -25.35 -2.11 -13.21
CA ASN A 50 -25.65 -1.50 -11.93
C ASN A 50 -24.44 -1.37 -10.95
N ILE A 51 -23.20 -1.39 -11.45
CA ILE A 51 -22.00 -1.23 -10.62
C ILE A 51 -21.96 0.15 -9.96
N HIS A 52 -22.40 1.18 -10.69
CA HIS A 52 -22.52 2.56 -10.18
C HIS A 52 -23.43 2.70 -8.95
N LYS A 53 -24.37 1.77 -8.74
CA LYS A 53 -25.30 1.77 -7.59
C LYS A 53 -24.65 1.24 -6.30
N GLY A 54 -23.46 0.62 -6.39
CA GLY A 54 -22.73 0.16 -5.21
C GLY A 54 -22.41 1.32 -4.26
N TYR A 55 -22.42 1.06 -2.94
CA TYR A 55 -22.28 2.10 -1.90
C TYR A 55 -21.12 3.07 -2.17
N LYS A 56 -19.92 2.54 -2.41
CA LYS A 56 -18.70 3.37 -2.66
C LYS A 56 -18.75 4.13 -4.00
N CYS A 57 -19.49 3.66 -4.98
CA CYS A 57 -19.65 4.34 -6.27
C CYS A 57 -20.69 5.46 -6.16
N ARG A 58 -21.82 5.16 -5.52
CA ARG A 58 -22.97 6.08 -5.34
C ARG A 58 -22.64 7.38 -4.62
N ILE A 59 -21.65 7.38 -3.73
CA ILE A 59 -21.25 8.56 -2.95
C ILE A 59 -20.23 9.45 -3.64
N ARG A 60 -19.84 9.12 -4.88
CA ARG A 60 -18.90 9.90 -5.70
C ARG A 60 -19.67 10.75 -6.70
N ASP A 61 -19.09 11.89 -7.06
CA ASP A 61 -19.68 12.75 -8.10
C ASP A 61 -19.74 12.01 -9.43
N GLU A 62 -18.67 11.33 -9.78
CA GLU A 62 -18.58 10.41 -10.92
C GLU A 62 -18.12 9.04 -10.41
N TRP A 63 -18.94 8.03 -10.55
CA TRP A 63 -18.80 6.72 -9.93
C TRP A 63 -17.52 5.98 -10.32
N GLN A 64 -17.06 6.17 -11.57
CA GLN A 64 -15.86 5.53 -12.12
C GLN A 64 -14.56 6.14 -11.59
N ILE A 65 -14.59 7.34 -11.03
CA ILE A 65 -13.40 8.00 -10.49
C ILE A 65 -13.09 7.44 -9.10
N VAL A 66 -11.93 6.83 -8.97
CA VAL A 66 -11.45 6.39 -7.66
C VAL A 66 -10.69 7.54 -6.99
N PRO A 67 -11.15 8.04 -5.85
CA PRO A 67 -10.52 9.19 -5.19
C PRO A 67 -9.16 8.85 -4.61
N SER A 68 -8.36 9.88 -4.37
CA SER A 68 -7.09 9.78 -3.62
C SER A 68 -6.07 8.82 -4.23
N GLN A 69 -5.98 8.76 -5.54
CA GLN A 69 -4.95 7.98 -6.23
C GLN A 69 -3.62 8.73 -6.15
N ARG A 70 -2.76 8.29 -5.25
CA ARG A 70 -1.39 8.80 -5.17
C ARG A 70 -0.41 7.67 -4.91
N ILE A 71 0.76 7.76 -5.51
CA ILE A 71 1.91 6.92 -5.21
C ILE A 71 2.54 7.45 -3.92
N SER A 72 2.85 6.56 -3.01
CA SER A 72 3.55 6.87 -1.76
C SER A 72 4.97 6.33 -1.77
N ASP A 73 5.83 6.90 -0.94
CA ASP A 73 7.24 6.50 -0.84
C ASP A 73 7.38 5.12 -0.21
N ALA A 74 6.55 4.84 0.79
CA ALA A 74 6.49 3.54 1.43
C ALA A 74 5.04 3.11 1.72
N LEU A 75 4.89 1.85 2.07
CA LEU A 75 3.64 1.17 2.35
C LEU A 75 3.72 0.52 3.72
N PHE A 76 2.64 0.60 4.49
CA PHE A 76 2.51 -0.14 5.74
C PHE A 76 1.32 -1.09 5.65
N ILE A 77 1.53 -2.36 5.93
CA ILE A 77 0.46 -3.36 5.85
C ILE A 77 -0.50 -3.19 7.02
N ARG A 78 -1.78 -2.99 6.72
CA ARG A 78 -2.80 -2.77 7.73
C ARG A 78 -3.07 -3.98 8.60
N ARG A 79 -3.14 -5.18 8.01
CA ARG A 79 -3.42 -6.44 8.71
C ARG A 79 -2.26 -7.40 8.54
N ASN A 80 -1.68 -7.77 9.64
CA ASN A 80 -0.45 -8.57 9.71
C ASN A 80 -0.70 -9.86 10.47
N ASN A 81 -0.11 -10.95 10.01
CA ASN A 81 -0.21 -12.26 10.66
C ASN A 81 1.09 -12.60 11.40
N LYS A 82 2.25 -12.51 10.73
CA LYS A 82 3.53 -12.85 11.33
C LYS A 82 4.15 -11.67 12.09
N TYR A 83 4.26 -10.53 11.43
CA TYR A 83 4.79 -9.28 11.97
C TYR A 83 4.38 -8.11 11.07
N PRO A 84 4.26 -6.90 11.61
CA PRO A 84 3.91 -5.73 10.83
C PRO A 84 5.06 -5.33 9.90
N LYS A 85 4.73 -4.89 8.66
CA LYS A 85 5.71 -4.57 7.63
C LYS A 85 5.60 -3.12 7.18
N LEU A 86 6.76 -2.44 7.21
CA LEU A 86 7.01 -1.18 6.50
C LEU A 86 7.82 -1.49 5.25
N ILE A 87 7.37 -1.03 4.07
CA ILE A 87 7.87 -1.49 2.78
C ILE A 87 8.13 -0.28 1.90
N ILE A 88 9.35 -0.14 1.38
CA ILE A 88 9.66 0.89 0.38
C ILE A 88 8.95 0.56 -0.94
N ASN A 89 8.30 1.53 -1.55
CA ASN A 89 7.54 1.38 -2.78
C ASN A 89 8.35 1.79 -4.03
N GLU A 90 9.44 1.08 -4.32
CA GLU A 90 10.24 1.35 -5.52
C GLU A 90 9.47 1.10 -6.82
N ALA A 91 8.57 0.14 -6.83
CA ALA A 91 7.71 -0.16 -7.98
C ALA A 91 6.70 0.94 -8.30
N LYS A 92 6.61 1.99 -7.46
CA LYS A 92 5.61 3.07 -7.60
C LYS A 92 4.17 2.54 -7.75
N ALA A 93 3.87 1.45 -7.04
CA ALA A 93 2.58 0.81 -7.10
C ALA A 93 1.52 1.62 -6.37
N PHE A 94 0.32 1.63 -6.93
CA PHE A 94 -0.88 2.06 -6.21
C PHE A 94 -1.31 1.00 -5.21
N THR A 95 -1.96 1.42 -4.14
CA THR A 95 -2.48 0.53 -3.12
C THR A 95 -3.95 0.77 -2.84
N THR A 96 -4.61 -0.29 -2.40
CA THR A 96 -5.98 -0.23 -1.88
C THR A 96 -5.96 0.13 -0.38
N ASP A 97 -7.12 0.09 0.25
CA ASP A 97 -7.33 0.31 1.69
C ASP A 97 -6.72 -0.78 2.60
N THR A 98 -6.14 -1.82 2.02
CA THR A 98 -5.41 -2.87 2.76
C THR A 98 -4.01 -2.47 3.19
N MET A 99 -3.50 -1.38 2.66
CA MET A 99 -2.19 -0.82 3.00
C MET A 99 -2.28 0.68 3.26
N HIS A 100 -1.60 1.14 4.28
CA HIS A 100 -1.43 2.56 4.54
C HIS A 100 -0.31 3.13 3.68
N ARG A 101 -0.55 4.30 3.13
CA ARG A 101 0.43 5.05 2.33
C ARG A 101 1.28 5.89 3.27
N VAL A 102 2.58 5.70 3.21
CA VAL A 102 3.56 6.43 4.02
C VAL A 102 4.27 7.42 3.12
N THR A 103 4.20 8.69 3.45
CA THR A 103 4.94 9.78 2.80
C THR A 103 6.07 10.21 3.69
N ILE A 104 7.28 10.23 3.15
CA ILE A 104 8.48 10.62 3.89
C ILE A 104 8.57 12.15 3.94
N LYS A 105 8.80 12.67 5.13
CA LYS A 105 9.08 14.10 5.31
C LYS A 105 10.50 14.42 4.85
N GLU A 106 10.73 15.65 4.42
CA GLU A 106 12.06 16.15 4.08
C GLU A 106 13.08 15.82 5.18
N LYS A 107 14.30 15.49 4.77
CA LYS A 107 15.45 15.13 5.64
C LYS A 107 15.38 13.74 6.30
N VAL A 108 14.42 12.90 6.00
CA VAL A 108 14.40 11.53 6.50
C VAL A 108 14.86 10.57 5.39
N ASN A 109 15.91 9.80 5.66
CA ASN A 109 16.36 8.77 4.74
C ASN A 109 15.41 7.57 4.84
N ILE A 110 14.70 7.26 3.74
CA ILE A 110 13.72 6.18 3.68
C ILE A 110 14.33 4.80 3.97
N ASN A 111 15.56 4.55 3.49
CA ASN A 111 16.25 3.29 3.73
C ASN A 111 16.59 3.13 5.21
N ALA A 112 17.07 4.20 5.84
CA ALA A 112 17.36 4.23 7.27
C ALA A 112 16.09 4.07 8.11
N LEU A 113 15.00 4.74 7.74
CA LEU A 113 13.71 4.63 8.41
C LEU A 113 13.18 3.20 8.35
N THR A 114 13.17 2.62 7.15
CA THR A 114 12.68 1.26 6.94
C THR A 114 13.53 0.23 7.68
N ALA A 115 14.85 0.33 7.61
CA ALA A 115 15.74 -0.57 8.34
C ALA A 115 15.60 -0.40 9.87
N SER A 116 15.46 0.84 10.35
CA SER A 116 15.24 1.12 11.77
C SER A 116 13.90 0.63 12.30
N TYR A 117 12.93 0.38 11.43
CA TYR A 117 11.64 -0.17 11.83
C TYR A 117 11.71 -1.66 12.20
N TYR A 118 12.56 -2.44 11.52
CA TYR A 118 12.65 -3.90 11.72
C TYR A 118 13.47 -4.27 12.95
N ASN A 119 12.87 -4.08 14.13
CA ASN A 119 13.45 -4.44 15.43
C ASN A 119 12.36 -4.79 16.45
N SER A 120 12.76 -5.43 17.55
CA SER A 120 11.83 -5.88 18.59
C SER A 120 11.09 -4.74 19.30
N LEU A 121 11.71 -3.57 19.46
CA LEU A 121 11.07 -2.42 20.09
C LEU A 121 9.89 -1.90 19.25
N SER A 122 10.12 -1.68 17.95
CA SER A 122 9.05 -1.22 17.04
C SER A 122 7.93 -2.25 16.92
N PHE A 123 8.25 -3.53 16.94
CA PHE A 123 7.24 -4.60 16.94
C PHE A 123 6.45 -4.64 18.25
N ALA A 124 7.09 -4.45 19.40
CA ALA A 124 6.39 -4.35 20.67
C ALA A 124 5.43 -3.14 20.69
N PHE A 125 5.86 -1.98 20.18
CA PHE A 125 4.97 -0.83 20.05
C PHE A 125 3.80 -1.11 19.09
N ALA A 126 4.03 -1.82 18.00
CA ALA A 126 2.97 -2.20 17.08
C ALA A 126 1.91 -3.09 17.75
N GLU A 127 2.33 -4.05 18.58
CA GLU A 127 1.42 -4.89 19.37
C GLU A 127 0.63 -4.08 20.42
N ILE A 128 1.29 -3.13 21.10
CA ILE A 128 0.64 -2.27 22.11
C ILE A 128 -0.37 -1.30 21.47
N CYS A 129 -0.03 -0.73 20.30
CA CYS A 129 -0.86 0.26 19.63
C CYS A 129 -1.96 -0.37 18.77
N GLY A 130 -1.73 -1.57 18.26
CA GLY A 130 -2.62 -2.27 17.35
C GLY A 130 -3.76 -3.01 18.03
N ARG A 131 -4.57 -3.63 17.21
CA ARG A 131 -5.74 -4.42 17.65
C ARG A 131 -5.53 -5.89 17.29
N SER A 132 -5.45 -6.71 18.31
CA SER A 132 -5.39 -8.15 18.13
C SER A 132 -6.78 -8.70 17.78
N HIS A 133 -6.85 -9.43 16.69
CA HIS A 133 -8.05 -10.16 16.28
C HIS A 133 -7.84 -11.67 16.43
N GLY A 134 -8.94 -12.42 16.45
CA GLY A 134 -8.87 -13.87 16.43
C GLY A 134 -8.05 -14.41 15.25
N GLY A 135 -7.38 -15.56 15.43
CA GLY A 135 -6.55 -16.16 14.40
C GLY A 135 -5.15 -15.55 14.23
N GLY A 136 -4.65 -14.79 15.22
CA GLY A 136 -3.31 -14.21 15.20
C GLY A 136 -3.12 -13.04 14.25
N VAL A 137 -4.17 -12.31 13.96
CA VAL A 137 -4.11 -11.11 13.10
C VAL A 137 -3.97 -9.86 13.96
N LEU A 138 -2.91 -9.09 13.72
CA LEU A 138 -2.72 -7.74 14.23
C LEU A 138 -3.18 -6.72 13.18
N GLU A 139 -4.18 -5.91 13.51
CA GLU A 139 -4.63 -4.79 12.68
C GLU A 139 -4.12 -3.47 13.25
N LEU A 140 -3.59 -2.63 12.39
CA LEU A 140 -3.09 -1.30 12.72
C LEU A 140 -3.80 -0.26 11.84
N MET A 141 -4.53 0.66 12.48
CA MET A 141 -5.15 1.80 11.81
C MET A 141 -4.11 2.93 11.61
N PRO A 142 -4.33 3.91 10.71
CA PRO A 142 -3.35 4.96 10.45
C PRO A 142 -2.86 5.67 11.71
N ASN A 143 -3.77 6.07 12.60
CA ASN A 143 -3.46 6.75 13.86
C ASN A 143 -2.76 5.86 14.90
N GLU A 144 -2.80 4.56 14.72
CA GLU A 144 -2.09 3.57 15.55
C GLU A 144 -0.66 3.38 15.03
N VAL A 145 -0.48 3.32 13.70
CA VAL A 145 0.84 3.27 13.05
C VAL A 145 1.69 4.50 13.43
N GLU A 146 1.10 5.68 13.47
CA GLU A 146 1.78 6.93 13.82
C GLU A 146 2.32 6.96 15.25
N LYS A 147 1.84 6.09 16.13
CA LYS A 147 2.30 5.98 17.52
C LYS A 147 3.45 5.00 17.71
N ILE A 148 3.80 4.23 16.71
CA ILE A 148 4.89 3.27 16.79
C ILE A 148 6.21 4.01 16.91
N LEU A 149 6.90 3.83 18.01
CA LEU A 149 8.25 4.35 18.20
C LEU A 149 9.27 3.42 17.55
N LEU A 150 10.25 4.02 16.89
CA LEU A 150 11.35 3.30 16.27
C LEU A 150 12.68 4.01 16.57
N PRO A 151 13.78 3.28 16.75
CA PRO A 151 15.10 3.84 17.02
C PRO A 151 15.76 4.29 15.73
N TYR A 152 15.32 5.44 15.17
CA TYR A 152 15.86 5.96 13.92
C TYR A 152 17.35 6.26 14.00
N ASN A 153 18.12 5.71 13.07
CA ASN A 153 19.53 6.00 12.87
C ASN A 153 19.87 5.93 11.37
N GLU A 154 20.45 6.98 10.83
CA GLU A 154 20.82 7.04 9.42
C GLU A 154 21.78 5.93 8.97
N LYS A 155 22.66 5.48 9.85
CA LYS A 155 23.58 4.36 9.60
C LYS A 155 22.87 3.04 9.34
N ASN A 156 21.64 2.91 9.84
CA ASN A 156 20.85 1.70 9.61
C ASN A 156 20.47 1.49 8.13
N ALA A 157 20.60 2.51 7.28
CA ALA A 157 20.38 2.37 5.85
C ALA A 157 21.21 1.23 5.22
N GLU A 158 22.42 0.99 5.72
CA GLU A 158 23.32 -0.05 5.26
C GLU A 158 22.80 -1.47 5.56
N LEU A 159 21.93 -1.61 6.56
CA LEU A 159 21.33 -2.88 6.96
C LEU A 159 20.14 -3.29 6.09
N LEU A 160 19.55 -2.35 5.36
CA LEU A 160 18.32 -2.61 4.60
C LEU A 160 18.43 -3.77 3.59
N PRO A 161 19.52 -3.93 2.80
CA PRO A 161 19.65 -5.06 1.88
C PRO A 161 19.67 -6.40 2.60
N ILE A 162 20.29 -6.46 3.79
CA ILE A 162 20.35 -7.67 4.61
C ILE A 162 18.94 -8.00 5.13
N ILE A 163 18.25 -7.00 5.67
CA ILE A 163 16.88 -7.15 6.18
C ILE A 163 15.94 -7.59 5.06
N ASP A 164 16.02 -6.97 3.88
CA ASP A 164 15.18 -7.33 2.74
C ASP A 164 15.40 -8.78 2.29
N LYS A 165 16.66 -9.22 2.26
CA LYS A 165 17.02 -10.61 1.97
C LYS A 165 16.39 -11.58 2.99
N MET A 166 16.54 -11.30 4.29
CA MET A 166 15.99 -12.14 5.36
C MET A 166 14.47 -12.24 5.33
N ILE A 167 13.78 -11.16 4.91
CA ILE A 167 12.32 -11.14 4.79
C ILE A 167 11.85 -11.96 3.60
N ARG A 168 12.67 -12.06 2.55
CA ARG A 168 12.35 -12.81 1.32
C ARG A 168 12.52 -14.32 1.46
N GLU A 169 13.35 -14.76 2.41
CA GLU A 169 13.57 -16.18 2.78
C GLU A 169 12.41 -16.71 3.64
#